data_44cef90bf0f1f1a6799d06afe4a5a4c0
#
_entry.id   44cef90bf0f1f1a6799d06afe4a5a4c0
#
_cell.length_a   1.000
_cell.length_b   1.000
_cell.length_c   1.000
_cell.angle_alpha   90.00
_cell.angle_beta   90.00
_cell.angle_gamma   90.00
#
_symmetry.space_group_name_H-M   'P 1'
#
loop_
_entity.id
_entity.type
_entity.pdbx_description
1 polymer ?
#
loop_
_entity_poly.entity_id
_entity_poly.type
_entity_poly.pdbx_seq_one_letter_code
_entity_poly.pdbx_strand_id
1 'polypeptide(L)'
;MLEKIKILLGLPVEEHLLDEKLNIILDAAKNRLKLLLGGIEVPPQMEYILVDVSVIRFNKISSEGLSSHTVEGESLSFAEDDFANYRTDIQAYLDTQKDVVRGKVRFL
;
A
#
# COMPACT_ATOMS: atom_id res chain seq x y z
N MET A 1 -3.97 -11.21 3.40
CA MET A 1 -4.18 -9.77 3.23
C MET A 1 -5.46 -9.41 2.51
N LEU A 2 -5.80 -10.19 1.52
CA LEU A 2 -7.01 -9.90 0.76
C LEU A 2 -8.27 -9.94 1.63
N GLU A 3 -8.32 -10.88 2.56
CA GLU A 3 -9.47 -11.00 3.43
C GLU A 3 -9.66 -9.75 4.28
N LYS A 4 -8.56 -9.20 4.78
CA LYS A 4 -8.64 -8.00 5.60
C LYS A 4 -9.17 -6.82 4.78
N ILE A 5 -8.74 -6.72 3.54
CA ILE A 5 -9.22 -5.67 2.67
C ILE A 5 -10.72 -5.82 2.45
N LYS A 6 -11.17 -7.04 2.21
CA LYS A 6 -12.59 -7.28 2.01
C LYS A 6 -13.40 -6.90 3.22
N ILE A 7 -12.92 -7.27 4.41
CA ILE A 7 -13.63 -6.94 5.64
C ILE A 7 -13.75 -5.43 5.80
N LEU A 8 -12.66 -4.72 5.55
CA LEU A 8 -12.68 -3.26 5.71
C LEU A 8 -13.57 -2.58 4.68
N LEU A 9 -13.73 -3.21 3.51
CA LEU A 9 -14.61 -2.66 2.49
C LEU A 9 -16.05 -3.07 2.66
N GLY A 10 -16.33 -3.93 3.64
CA GLY A 10 -17.70 -4.41 3.84
C GLY A 10 -18.10 -5.48 2.86
N LEU A 11 -17.15 -6.16 2.25
CA LEU A 11 -17.45 -7.20 1.29
C LEU A 11 -17.40 -8.57 1.96
N PRO A 12 -18.28 -9.48 1.55
CA PRO A 12 -18.22 -10.84 2.09
C PRO A 12 -16.90 -11.51 1.70
N VAL A 13 -16.32 -12.24 2.62
CA VAL A 13 -15.05 -12.91 2.36
C VAL A 13 -15.21 -13.95 1.26
N GLU A 14 -16.40 -14.55 1.17
CA GLU A 14 -16.66 -15.57 0.15
C GLU A 14 -16.87 -14.99 -1.23
N GLU A 15 -17.05 -13.69 -1.34
CA GLU A 15 -17.28 -13.08 -2.62
C GLU A 15 -15.98 -13.00 -3.39
N HIS A 16 -15.95 -13.53 -4.59
CA HIS A 16 -14.71 -13.55 -5.37
C HIS A 16 -14.78 -12.73 -6.65
N LEU A 17 -15.88 -12.04 -6.89
CA LEU A 17 -16.02 -11.27 -8.12
C LEU A 17 -15.02 -10.12 -8.22
N LEU A 18 -14.61 -9.59 -7.09
CA LEU A 18 -13.68 -8.46 -7.08
C LEU A 18 -12.24 -8.87 -6.75
N ASP A 19 -12.01 -10.18 -6.63
CA ASP A 19 -10.67 -10.63 -6.22
C ASP A 19 -9.58 -10.18 -7.18
N GLU A 20 -9.82 -10.29 -8.47
CA GLU A 20 -8.82 -9.90 -9.45
C GLU A 20 -8.50 -8.42 -9.34
N LYS A 21 -9.54 -7.59 -9.23
CA LYS A 21 -9.34 -6.16 -9.10
C LYS A 21 -8.58 -5.82 -7.82
N LEU A 22 -8.98 -6.45 -6.72
CA LEU A 22 -8.32 -6.21 -5.45
C LEU A 22 -6.86 -6.67 -5.47
N ASN A 23 -6.58 -7.77 -6.14
CA ASN A 23 -5.21 -8.24 -6.25
C ASN A 23 -4.36 -7.29 -7.07
N ILE A 24 -4.91 -6.72 -8.13
CA ILE A 24 -4.17 -5.75 -8.92
C ILE A 24 -3.85 -4.53 -8.07
N ILE A 25 -4.81 -4.05 -7.30
CA ILE A 25 -4.59 -2.91 -6.44
C ILE A 25 -3.54 -3.23 -5.38
N LEU A 26 -3.65 -4.39 -4.77
CA LEU A 26 -2.72 -4.80 -3.72
C LEU A 26 -1.30 -4.95 -4.26
N ASP A 27 -1.16 -5.56 -5.43
CA ASP A 27 0.15 -5.73 -6.04
C ASP A 27 0.77 -4.37 -6.38
N ALA A 28 -0.04 -3.45 -6.90
CA ALA A 28 0.47 -2.12 -7.21
C ALA A 28 0.92 -1.40 -5.94
N ALA A 29 0.15 -1.52 -4.86
CA ALA A 29 0.52 -0.92 -3.59
C ALA A 29 1.81 -1.52 -3.06
N LYS A 30 1.94 -2.84 -3.19
CA LYS A 30 3.11 -3.54 -2.71
C LYS A 30 4.35 -3.10 -3.47
N ASN A 31 4.24 -3.01 -4.78
CA ASN A 31 5.37 -2.59 -5.60
C ASN A 31 5.77 -1.15 -5.31
N ARG A 32 4.78 -0.30 -5.09
CA ARG A 32 5.08 1.09 -4.76
C ARG A 32 5.77 1.20 -3.41
N LEU A 33 5.29 0.44 -2.42
CA LEU A 33 5.90 0.47 -1.10
C LEU A 33 7.32 -0.06 -1.15
N LYS A 34 7.55 -1.12 -1.93
CA LYS A 34 8.91 -1.63 -2.10
C LYS A 34 9.82 -0.56 -2.66
N LEU A 35 9.32 0.20 -3.61
CA LEU A 35 10.11 1.28 -4.19
C LEU A 35 10.44 2.34 -3.13
N LEU A 36 9.46 2.69 -2.31
CA LEU A 36 9.69 3.67 -1.26
C LEU A 36 10.66 3.16 -0.19
N LEU A 37 10.76 1.85 -0.05
CA LEU A 37 11.67 1.24 0.89
C LEU A 37 13.06 1.00 0.30
N GLY A 38 13.27 1.41 -0.94
CA GLY A 38 14.57 1.24 -1.54
C GLY A 38 14.74 -0.09 -2.24
N GLY A 39 13.67 -0.77 -2.55
CA GLY A 39 13.74 -2.02 -3.31
C GLY A 39 13.71 -3.29 -2.48
N ILE A 40 13.58 -3.18 -1.17
CA ILE A 40 13.55 -4.37 -0.34
C ILE A 40 12.12 -4.89 -0.23
N GLU A 41 11.98 -6.12 0.21
CA GLU A 41 10.66 -6.69 0.42
C GLU A 41 9.95 -5.97 1.56
N VAL A 42 8.64 -5.91 1.46
CA VAL A 42 7.83 -5.26 2.49
C VAL A 42 7.86 -6.14 3.75
N PRO A 43 8.34 -5.62 4.87
CA PRO A 43 8.37 -6.43 6.08
C PRO A 43 6.97 -6.66 6.63
N PRO A 44 6.77 -7.75 7.35
CA PRO A 44 5.45 -8.06 7.88
C PRO A 44 4.87 -6.95 8.75
N GLN A 45 5.70 -6.22 9.47
CA GLN A 45 5.19 -5.17 10.34
C GLN A 45 4.65 -3.97 9.55
N MET A 46 4.86 -3.93 8.25
CA MET A 46 4.34 -2.86 7.42
C MET A 46 3.19 -3.29 6.52
N GLU A 47 2.71 -4.52 6.69
CA GLU A 47 1.61 -4.98 5.85
C GLU A 47 0.33 -4.20 6.07
N TYR A 48 0.17 -3.60 7.25
CA TYR A 48 -1.01 -2.79 7.50
C TYR A 48 -1.10 -1.60 6.54
N ILE A 49 0.06 -1.10 6.11
CA ILE A 49 0.07 0.00 5.14
C ILE A 49 -0.52 -0.47 3.82
N LEU A 50 -0.18 -1.69 3.41
CA LEU A 50 -0.71 -2.23 2.16
C LEU A 50 -2.22 -2.39 2.23
N VAL A 51 -2.72 -2.86 3.36
CA VAL A 51 -4.16 -3.03 3.52
C VAL A 51 -4.85 -1.68 3.47
N ASP A 52 -4.35 -0.71 4.22
CA ASP A 52 -4.97 0.61 4.29
C ASP A 52 -4.93 1.33 2.96
N VAL A 53 -3.79 1.31 2.29
CA VAL A 53 -3.66 1.99 1.00
C VAL A 53 -4.52 1.31 -0.05
N SER A 54 -4.63 -0.01 0.00
CA SER A 54 -5.48 -0.73 -0.95
C SER A 54 -6.95 -0.35 -0.76
N VAL A 55 -7.40 -0.20 0.48
CA VAL A 55 -8.77 0.23 0.75
C VAL A 55 -8.98 1.65 0.21
N ILE A 56 -8.04 2.54 0.46
CA ILE A 56 -8.15 3.91 -0.03
C ILE A 56 -8.23 3.91 -1.55
N ARG A 57 -7.37 3.12 -2.18
CA ARG A 57 -7.33 3.11 -3.64
C ARG A 57 -8.60 2.52 -4.24
N PHE A 58 -9.10 1.44 -3.63
CA PHE A 58 -10.34 0.84 -4.10
C PHE A 58 -11.47 1.85 -4.03
N ASN A 59 -11.56 2.59 -2.93
CA ASN A 59 -12.61 3.58 -2.77
C ASN A 59 -12.49 4.71 -3.79
N LYS A 60 -11.27 5.13 -4.08
CA LYS A 60 -11.06 6.17 -5.07
C LYS A 60 -11.47 5.71 -6.46
N ILE A 61 -11.05 4.50 -6.82
CA ILE A 61 -11.38 3.98 -8.14
C ILE A 61 -12.87 3.82 -8.29
N SER A 62 -13.54 3.29 -7.28
CA SER A 62 -14.97 3.09 -7.33
C SER A 62 -15.71 4.40 -7.44
N SER A 63 -15.23 5.41 -6.74
CA SER A 63 -15.85 6.72 -6.78
C SER A 63 -15.63 7.39 -8.13
N GLU A 64 -14.41 7.32 -8.63
CA GLU A 64 -14.08 7.94 -9.91
C GLU A 64 -14.77 7.25 -11.06
N GLY A 65 -15.01 5.96 -10.93
CA GLY A 65 -15.71 5.23 -11.97
C GLY A 65 -17.09 5.76 -12.21
N LEU A 66 -17.68 6.36 -11.19
CA LEU A 66 -19.00 6.93 -11.37
C LEU A 66 -18.95 8.24 -12.16
N SER A 67 -17.92 8.98 -12.00
CA SER A 67 -17.84 10.25 -12.70
C SER A 67 -17.11 10.11 -13.98
N SER A 68 -16.76 9.01 -14.18
CA SER A 68 -16.30 8.84 -15.42
C SER A 68 -15.10 9.11 -16.01
N HIS A 69 -14.81 8.89 -16.64
CA HIS A 69 -13.94 9.14 -17.59
C HIS A 69 -12.72 9.64 -17.22
N THR A 70 -12.56 10.06 -16.88
CA THR A 70 -11.61 10.78 -16.67
C THR A 70 -10.39 10.27 -16.57
N VAL A 71 -9.75 10.23 -16.38
CA VAL A 71 -8.56 10.05 -16.02
C VAL A 71 -8.10 8.78 -16.00
N GLU A 72 -8.25 8.14 -16.87
CA GLU A 72 -7.89 6.91 -16.92
C GLU A 72 -6.54 6.65 -16.51
N GLY A 73 -5.58 7.09 -16.96
CA GLY A 73 -4.22 6.74 -16.58
C GLY A 73 -3.95 6.91 -15.11
N GLU A 74 -4.53 7.93 -14.55
CA GLU A 74 -4.29 8.20 -13.16
C GLU A 74 -5.01 7.29 -12.22
N SER A 75 -6.14 6.78 -12.61
CA SER A 75 -6.87 5.93 -11.71
C SER A 75 -6.15 4.62 -11.46
N LEU A 76 -5.17 4.28 -12.29
CA LEU A 76 -4.43 3.05 -12.10
C LEU A 76 -3.12 3.26 -11.34
N SER A 77 -2.74 4.49 -11.10
CA SER A 77 -1.50 4.74 -10.38
C SER A 77 -1.80 5.20 -8.96
N PHE A 78 -0.88 4.94 -8.06
CA PHE A 78 -1.04 5.38 -6.68
C PHE A 78 -0.43 6.76 -6.56
N ALA A 79 -1.27 7.72 -6.21
CA ALA A 79 -0.78 9.07 -6.00
C ALA A 79 0.14 9.08 -4.78
N GLU A 80 1.02 10.04 -4.75
CA GLU A 80 1.92 10.13 -3.64
C GLU A 80 1.19 10.30 -2.33
N ASP A 81 0.09 10.99 -2.32
CA ASP A 81 -0.64 11.22 -1.10
C ASP A 81 -1.36 9.97 -0.59
N ASP A 82 -1.47 8.90 -1.38
CA ASP A 82 -2.03 7.66 -0.87
C ASP A 82 -1.15 7.09 0.24
N PHE A 83 0.14 7.39 0.21
CA PHE A 83 1.07 6.94 1.22
C PHE A 83 1.45 8.04 2.19
N ALA A 84 0.85 9.22 2.07
CA ALA A 84 1.26 10.37 2.87
C ALA A 84 1.13 10.13 4.36
N ASN A 85 0.06 9.47 4.77
CA ASN A 85 -0.17 9.24 6.19
C ASN A 85 0.81 8.24 6.77
N TYR A 86 1.54 7.54 5.92
CA TYR A 86 2.46 6.50 6.37
C TYR A 86 3.91 6.86 6.16
N ARG A 87 4.19 8.09 5.72
CA ARG A 87 5.56 8.50 5.48
C ARG A 87 6.41 8.47 6.73
N THR A 88 5.84 8.87 7.85
CA THR A 88 6.56 8.83 9.11
C THR A 88 6.91 7.39 9.48
N ASP A 89 5.97 6.47 9.28
CA ASP A 89 6.22 5.07 9.58
C ASP A 89 7.28 4.49 8.67
N ILE A 90 7.21 4.84 7.38
CA ILE A 90 8.17 4.37 6.40
C ILE A 90 9.56 4.91 6.75
N GLN A 91 9.63 6.19 7.08
CA GLN A 91 10.90 6.79 7.42
C GLN A 91 11.47 6.20 8.70
N ALA A 92 10.61 5.92 9.67
CA ALA A 92 11.06 5.32 10.92
C ALA A 92 11.68 3.94 10.67
N TYR A 93 11.07 3.17 9.78
CA TYR A 93 11.61 1.87 9.44
C TYR A 93 12.97 2.02 8.74
N LEU A 94 13.06 2.94 7.79
CA LEU A 94 14.31 3.15 7.08
C LEU A 94 15.42 3.62 8.03
N ASP A 95 15.06 4.47 8.98
CA ASP A 95 16.04 4.94 9.96
C ASP A 95 16.51 3.80 10.84
N THR A 96 15.60 2.89 11.20
CA THR A 96 15.95 1.73 11.99
C THR A 96 16.94 0.85 11.22
N GLN A 97 16.71 0.68 9.93
CA GLN A 97 17.62 -0.12 9.12
C GLN A 97 18.99 0.52 9.02
N LYS A 98 19.03 1.84 8.90
CA LYS A 98 20.29 2.55 8.88
C LYS A 98 21.02 2.36 10.22
N ASP A 99 20.29 2.45 11.31
CA ASP A 99 20.88 2.29 12.61
C ASP A 99 21.45 0.90 12.81
N VAL A 100 20.78 -0.11 12.30
CA VAL A 100 21.28 -1.46 12.39
C VAL A 100 22.60 -1.58 11.65
N VAL A 101 22.69 -1.02 10.47
CA VAL A 101 23.91 -1.06 9.70
C VAL A 101 24.99 -0.22 10.35
N ARG A 102 24.63 0.96 10.82
CA ARG A 102 25.61 1.86 11.42
C ARG A 102 25.88 1.58 12.87
N GLY A 103 24.98 0.87 13.50
CA GLY A 103 25.12 0.60 14.92
C GLY A 103 26.46 0.01 15.28
N LYS A 104 26.98 -0.84 14.40
CA LYS A 104 28.28 -1.41 14.64
C LYS A 104 29.36 -0.36 14.65
N VAL A 105 29.20 0.63 13.81
CA VAL A 105 30.18 1.69 13.72
C VAL A 105 30.03 2.67 14.87
N ARG A 106 28.79 2.91 15.25
CA ARG A 106 28.56 3.90 16.28
C ARG A 106 29.08 3.51 17.64
N PHE A 107 29.13 2.25 17.91
CA PHE A 107 29.61 1.83 19.21
C PHE A 107 31.11 1.62 19.24
N LEU A 108 31.76 1.92 18.20
CA LEU A 108 33.17 1.87 18.17
C LEU A 108 33.80 3.20 18.62
#